data_15c130aa0780cc579bd79d8470ad804f
#
_entry.id   15c130aa0780cc579bd79d8470ad804f
#
_cell.length_a   1.000
_cell.length_b   1.000
_cell.length_c   1.000
_cell.angle_alpha   90.00
_cell.angle_beta   90.00
_cell.angle_gamma   90.00
#
_symmetry.space_group_name_H-M   'P 1'
#
loop_
_entity.id
_entity.type
_entity.pdbx_description
1 polymer ?
#
loop_
_entity_poly.entity_id
_entity_poly.type
_entity_poly.pdbx_seq_one_letter_code
_entity_poly.pdbx_strand_id
1 'polypeptide(L)'
;MLLLLLVKTINLSGQSKTLRAIDSPVLFYGDEKTAYRDPAVLFHNDQFFLFFTLVKTIKGKIYSFTASSKSYDLINWSEVKILTPRDQNLNFSSPGNIIRYDDKWILCLQTYPRPEYFLGDKVRYGSDDCRVFIMKSKDLENWTYPELLKVKGTSIGENKMGRMIDPYLIEDKDEEGKWWIFFKQNGVSMSFTYDFINWNYFGNNKSGENVCVLKDESEYVMFHSPSNGIGI
;
A
#
# COMPACT_ATOMS: atom_id res chain seq x y z
N MET A 1 -38.09 17.41 2.40
CA MET A 1 -37.57 16.96 3.70
C MET A 1 -36.06 16.98 3.61
N LEU A 2 -35.44 18.04 4.17
CA LEU A 2 -34.01 18.33 4.03
C LEU A 2 -33.28 17.53 5.13
N LEU A 3 -32.50 16.53 4.74
CA LEU A 3 -31.69 15.72 5.67
C LEU A 3 -30.41 16.52 5.96
N LEU A 4 -30.35 17.18 7.12
CA LEU A 4 -29.13 17.81 7.62
C LEU A 4 -28.18 16.70 8.08
N LEU A 5 -27.14 16.43 7.31
CA LEU A 5 -25.98 15.64 7.77
C LEU A 5 -25.22 16.50 8.78
N LEU A 6 -25.34 16.17 10.06
CA LEU A 6 -24.46 16.69 11.10
C LEU A 6 -23.10 16.02 10.97
N VAL A 7 -22.16 16.70 10.34
CA VAL A 7 -20.74 16.33 10.40
C VAL A 7 -20.23 16.71 11.78
N LYS A 8 -20.14 15.73 12.69
CA LYS A 8 -19.39 15.89 13.94
C LYS A 8 -17.89 15.94 13.60
N THR A 9 -17.32 17.13 13.57
CA THR A 9 -15.87 17.29 13.63
C THR A 9 -15.39 16.87 15.01
N ILE A 10 -14.86 15.67 15.13
CA ILE A 10 -14.15 15.23 16.34
C ILE A 10 -12.77 15.89 16.26
N ASN A 11 -12.57 16.96 17.02
CA ASN A 11 -11.23 17.49 17.28
C ASN A 11 -10.51 16.48 18.16
N LEU A 12 -9.76 15.57 17.55
CA LEU A 12 -8.80 14.69 18.21
C LEU A 12 -7.56 15.50 18.62
N SER A 13 -7.71 16.39 19.57
CA SER A 13 -6.58 17.04 20.28
C SER A 13 -5.99 16.13 21.37
N GLY A 14 -6.17 14.84 21.25
CA GLY A 14 -5.77 13.84 22.22
C GLY A 14 -4.63 12.94 21.74
N GLN A 15 -3.44 13.51 21.46
CA GLN A 15 -2.26 12.68 21.60
C GLN A 15 -2.17 12.31 23.08
N SER A 16 -2.40 11.03 23.41
CA SER A 16 -2.26 10.57 24.78
C SER A 16 -0.84 10.88 25.26
N LYS A 17 -0.65 11.21 26.53
CA LYS A 17 0.69 11.44 27.12
C LYS A 17 1.60 10.23 26.85
N THR A 18 1.05 9.04 26.80
CA THR A 18 1.71 7.78 26.47
C THR A 18 2.28 7.79 25.05
N LEU A 19 1.51 8.20 24.05
CA LEU A 19 2.01 8.26 22.66
C LEU A 19 3.14 9.30 22.48
N ARG A 20 3.09 10.40 23.23
CA ARG A 20 4.19 11.40 23.23
C ARG A 20 5.45 10.94 23.92
N ALA A 21 5.35 9.99 24.84
CA ALA A 21 6.47 9.44 25.60
C ALA A 21 7.12 8.24 24.91
N ILE A 22 6.51 7.69 23.84
CA ILE A 22 7.14 6.64 23.05
C ILE A 22 8.14 7.29 22.09
N ASP A 23 9.40 6.97 22.26
CA ASP A 23 10.43 7.33 21.28
C ASP A 23 10.05 6.71 19.92
N SER A 24 10.14 7.51 18.86
CA SER A 24 9.92 7.00 17.50
C SER A 24 11.14 6.16 17.11
N PRO A 25 11.05 4.82 17.12
CA PRO A 25 12.20 3.99 16.81
C PRO A 25 12.57 4.14 15.34
N VAL A 26 13.86 4.31 15.08
CA VAL A 26 14.40 4.14 13.73
C VAL A 26 14.71 2.65 13.57
N LEU A 27 13.91 1.93 12.78
CA LEU A 27 14.08 0.49 12.60
C LEU A 27 15.22 0.16 11.63
N PHE A 28 15.38 0.97 10.59
CA PHE A 28 16.42 0.81 9.57
C PHE A 28 17.04 2.16 9.23
N TYR A 29 18.35 2.19 9.12
CA TYR A 29 19.10 3.38 8.69
C TYR A 29 19.40 3.26 7.19
N GLY A 30 19.02 4.28 6.43
CA GLY A 30 19.44 4.45 5.05
C GLY A 30 20.85 5.00 4.95
N ASP A 31 21.38 5.02 3.72
CA ASP A 31 22.62 5.65 3.35
C ASP A 31 22.46 6.35 1.96
N GLU A 32 23.56 6.81 1.36
CA GLU A 32 23.53 7.47 0.04
C GLU A 32 23.00 6.56 -1.09
N LYS A 33 22.94 5.25 -0.88
CA LYS A 33 22.56 4.24 -1.89
C LYS A 33 21.35 3.40 -1.47
N THR A 34 20.86 3.57 -0.25
CA THR A 34 19.79 2.74 0.32
C THR A 34 18.79 3.60 1.06
N ALA A 35 17.50 3.46 0.77
CA ALA A 35 16.42 4.09 1.52
C ALA A 35 15.28 3.10 1.79
N TYR A 36 14.57 3.31 2.88
CA TYR A 36 13.42 2.53 3.34
C TYR A 36 12.20 3.42 3.40
N ARG A 37 11.07 2.97 2.83
CA ARG A 37 9.85 3.79 2.68
C ARG A 37 8.60 2.93 2.77
N ASP A 38 7.46 3.57 2.94
CA ASP A 38 6.11 3.02 2.76
C ASP A 38 5.90 1.72 3.57
N PRO A 39 5.98 1.74 4.91
CA PRO A 39 5.85 0.54 5.72
C PRO A 39 4.41 0.04 5.80
N ALA A 40 4.23 -1.27 5.72
CA ALA A 40 3.01 -1.99 6.05
C ALA A 40 3.33 -3.11 7.05
N VAL A 41 2.54 -3.24 8.09
CA VAL A 41 2.82 -4.15 9.20
C VAL A 41 1.69 -5.16 9.38
N LEU A 42 2.05 -6.39 9.70
CA LEU A 42 1.16 -7.45 10.14
C LEU A 42 1.70 -8.05 11.44
N PHE A 43 0.84 -8.24 12.44
CA PHE A 43 1.15 -9.08 13.61
C PHE A 43 0.42 -10.41 13.48
N HIS A 44 1.16 -11.49 13.51
CA HIS A 44 0.60 -12.85 13.38
C HIS A 44 1.48 -13.87 14.09
N ASN A 45 0.88 -14.76 14.89
CA ASN A 45 1.56 -15.80 15.67
C ASN A 45 2.75 -15.26 16.48
N ASP A 46 2.48 -14.22 17.29
CA ASP A 46 3.44 -13.54 18.16
C ASP A 46 4.67 -12.97 17.44
N GLN A 47 4.56 -12.75 16.13
CA GLN A 47 5.61 -12.16 15.31
C GLN A 47 5.09 -10.97 14.51
N PHE A 48 5.90 -9.93 14.42
CA PHE A 48 5.68 -8.78 13.55
C PHE A 48 6.34 -9.04 12.20
N PHE A 49 5.56 -8.84 11.13
CA PHE A 49 6.04 -8.85 9.75
C PHE A 49 5.95 -7.42 9.21
N LEU A 50 7.08 -6.87 8.81
CA LEU A 50 7.17 -5.54 8.23
C LEU A 50 7.47 -5.67 6.74
N PHE A 51 6.60 -5.12 5.90
CA PHE A 51 6.78 -5.00 4.46
C PHE A 51 7.02 -3.54 4.13
N PHE A 52 7.91 -3.25 3.20
CA PHE A 52 8.30 -1.87 2.88
C PHE A 52 8.89 -1.76 1.48
N THR A 53 8.97 -0.52 1.00
CA THR A 53 9.75 -0.20 -0.20
C THR A 53 11.22 -0.08 0.18
N LEU A 54 12.06 -0.93 -0.41
CA LEU A 54 13.51 -0.82 -0.37
C LEU A 54 13.99 -0.15 -1.66
N VAL A 55 14.59 1.03 -1.54
CA VAL A 55 15.25 1.71 -2.67
C VAL A 55 16.74 1.42 -2.62
N LYS A 56 17.33 0.96 -3.72
CA LYS A 56 18.76 0.70 -3.84
C LYS A 56 19.36 1.30 -5.11
N THR A 57 20.52 1.93 -4.96
CA THR A 57 21.36 2.31 -6.09
C THR A 57 22.34 1.18 -6.41
N ILE A 58 22.19 0.57 -7.59
CA ILE A 58 23.02 -0.54 -8.05
C ILE A 58 23.68 -0.14 -9.37
N LYS A 59 25.01 -0.04 -9.40
CA LYS A 59 25.79 0.41 -10.59
C LYS A 59 25.27 1.75 -11.13
N GLY A 60 24.97 2.70 -10.24
CA GLY A 60 24.46 4.02 -10.59
C GLY A 60 22.96 4.09 -10.89
N LYS A 61 22.27 2.98 -11.18
CA LYS A 61 20.83 2.93 -11.43
C LYS A 61 20.04 2.77 -10.14
N ILE A 62 18.93 3.50 -10.02
CA ILE A 62 18.03 3.46 -8.85
C ILE A 62 16.91 2.46 -9.09
N TYR A 63 16.77 1.51 -8.18
CA TYR A 63 15.73 0.48 -8.18
C TYR A 63 14.87 0.58 -6.94
N SER A 64 13.58 0.28 -7.08
CA SER A 64 12.68 0.03 -5.96
C SER A 64 12.29 -1.44 -5.92
N PHE A 65 12.20 -1.97 -4.71
CA PHE A 65 11.77 -3.34 -4.45
C PHE A 65 10.72 -3.31 -3.34
N THR A 66 9.79 -4.24 -3.36
CA THR A 66 9.07 -4.61 -2.16
C THR A 66 9.93 -5.61 -1.40
N ALA A 67 10.15 -5.34 -0.12
CA ALA A 67 10.98 -6.15 0.76
C ALA A 67 10.28 -6.40 2.09
N SER A 68 10.77 -7.34 2.87
CA SER A 68 10.26 -7.66 4.20
C SER A 68 11.36 -7.90 5.21
N SER A 69 11.00 -7.72 6.48
CA SER A 69 11.76 -8.14 7.66
C SER A 69 10.77 -8.53 8.74
N LYS A 70 11.20 -9.30 9.74
CA LYS A 70 10.34 -9.77 10.83
C LYS A 70 11.01 -9.63 12.19
N SER A 71 10.18 -9.49 13.23
CA SER A 71 10.65 -9.32 14.61
C SER A 71 9.65 -9.95 15.58
N TYR A 72 10.14 -10.41 16.72
CA TYR A 72 9.31 -10.83 17.85
C TYR A 72 9.12 -9.72 18.90
N ASP A 73 9.99 -8.71 18.90
CA ASP A 73 10.08 -7.72 19.97
C ASP A 73 10.11 -6.26 19.50
N LEU A 74 9.99 -6.01 18.19
CA LEU A 74 10.10 -4.70 17.54
C LEU A 74 11.49 -4.03 17.67
N ILE A 75 12.45 -4.70 18.27
CA ILE A 75 13.82 -4.23 18.51
C ILE A 75 14.80 -4.95 17.60
N ASN A 76 14.74 -6.29 17.63
CA ASN A 76 15.59 -7.16 16.85
C ASN A 76 14.87 -7.61 15.57
N TRP A 77 15.34 -7.13 14.42
CA TRP A 77 14.77 -7.42 13.12
C TRP A 77 15.64 -8.40 12.34
N SER A 78 15.00 -9.32 11.61
CA SER A 78 15.69 -10.24 10.70
C SER A 78 16.39 -9.47 9.58
N GLU A 79 17.30 -10.15 8.87
CA GLU A 79 17.82 -9.64 7.61
C GLU A 79 16.70 -9.28 6.63
N VAL A 80 16.93 -8.22 5.85
CA VAL A 80 15.98 -7.76 4.84
C VAL A 80 15.92 -8.75 3.69
N LYS A 81 14.72 -9.26 3.41
CA LYS A 81 14.43 -10.15 2.28
C LYS A 81 13.77 -9.36 1.16
N ILE A 82 14.38 -9.35 -0.02
CA ILE A 82 13.79 -8.76 -1.23
C ILE A 82 12.79 -9.75 -1.82
N LEU A 83 11.54 -9.31 -2.03
CA LEU A 83 10.44 -10.13 -2.50
C LEU A 83 10.17 -10.00 -4.00
N THR A 84 10.58 -8.90 -4.61
CA THR A 84 10.24 -8.57 -6.02
C THR A 84 11.50 -8.48 -6.90
N PRO A 85 11.37 -8.70 -8.22
CA PRO A 85 12.52 -8.67 -9.12
C PRO A 85 13.14 -7.28 -9.27
N ARG A 86 14.40 -7.26 -9.71
CA ARG A 86 15.13 -6.04 -10.05
C ARG A 86 14.78 -5.61 -11.49
N ASP A 87 13.85 -4.68 -11.63
CA ASP A 87 13.46 -4.15 -12.94
C ASP A 87 12.98 -2.69 -12.80
N GLN A 88 13.66 -1.76 -13.49
CA GLN A 88 13.26 -0.34 -13.50
C GLN A 88 11.97 -0.07 -14.28
N ASN A 89 11.57 -0.97 -15.19
CA ASN A 89 10.31 -0.87 -15.91
C ASN A 89 9.09 -1.24 -15.02
N LEU A 90 9.35 -1.89 -13.90
CA LEU A 90 8.33 -2.25 -12.92
C LEU A 90 8.53 -1.48 -11.61
N ASN A 91 9.71 -1.54 -11.00
CA ASN A 91 10.01 -0.87 -9.73
C ASN A 91 8.91 -1.09 -8.70
N PHE A 92 8.68 -2.34 -8.31
CA PHE A 92 7.67 -2.70 -7.32
C PHE A 92 7.92 -2.00 -6.00
N SER A 93 6.87 -1.38 -5.45
CA SER A 93 6.99 -0.50 -4.29
C SER A 93 5.66 -0.34 -3.55
N SER A 94 5.67 0.44 -2.49
CA SER A 94 4.52 0.85 -1.70
C SER A 94 3.58 -0.32 -1.40
N PRO A 95 4.02 -1.30 -0.58
CA PRO A 95 3.09 -2.28 -0.06
C PRO A 95 1.98 -1.55 0.69
N GLY A 96 0.73 -1.80 0.29
CA GLY A 96 -0.43 -1.16 0.91
C GLY A 96 -0.76 -1.79 2.25
N ASN A 97 -1.27 -3.02 2.22
CA ASN A 97 -1.52 -3.82 3.42
C ASN A 97 -1.50 -5.32 3.11
N ILE A 98 -1.56 -6.11 4.16
CA ILE A 98 -1.59 -7.57 4.13
C ILE A 98 -2.93 -8.03 4.69
N ILE A 99 -3.62 -8.88 3.95
CA ILE A 99 -4.90 -9.46 4.35
C ILE A 99 -4.86 -10.98 4.31
N ARG A 100 -5.79 -11.62 5.01
CA ARG A 100 -6.06 -13.06 4.89
C ARG A 100 -7.25 -13.27 3.98
N TYR A 101 -7.08 -14.08 2.93
CA TYR A 101 -8.15 -14.49 2.03
C TYR A 101 -8.03 -15.99 1.79
N ASP A 102 -9.07 -16.73 2.11
CA ASP A 102 -9.07 -18.18 2.15
C ASP A 102 -7.89 -18.73 3.00
N ASP A 103 -7.10 -19.61 2.41
CA ASP A 103 -5.91 -20.22 3.03
C ASP A 103 -4.61 -19.43 2.78
N LYS A 104 -4.68 -18.22 2.22
CA LYS A 104 -3.52 -17.44 1.77
C LYS A 104 -3.48 -16.04 2.37
N TRP A 105 -2.28 -15.52 2.50
CA TRP A 105 -1.99 -14.12 2.71
C TRP A 105 -1.90 -13.41 1.35
N ILE A 106 -2.46 -12.23 1.25
CA ILE A 106 -2.39 -11.35 0.10
C ILE A 106 -1.71 -10.05 0.52
N LEU A 107 -0.61 -9.72 -0.14
CA LEU A 107 0.07 -8.44 -0.04
C LEU A 107 -0.28 -7.63 -1.28
N CYS A 108 -0.93 -6.47 -1.12
CA CYS A 108 -1.10 -5.53 -2.23
C CYS A 108 0.08 -4.59 -2.33
N LEU A 109 0.46 -4.24 -3.55
CA LEU A 109 1.60 -3.38 -3.87
C LEU A 109 1.35 -2.69 -5.22
N GLN A 110 2.31 -1.85 -5.63
CA GLN A 110 2.24 -1.15 -6.91
C GLN A 110 3.51 -1.30 -7.73
N THR A 111 3.42 -0.98 -9.02
CA THR A 111 4.59 -0.62 -9.82
C THR A 111 4.78 0.89 -9.87
N TYR A 112 6.03 1.33 -10.01
CA TYR A 112 6.39 2.73 -10.18
C TYR A 112 7.51 2.84 -11.23
N PRO A 113 7.21 2.59 -12.52
CA PRO A 113 8.18 2.52 -13.59
C PRO A 113 9.04 3.80 -13.70
N ARG A 114 10.35 3.63 -13.72
CA ARG A 114 11.33 4.69 -13.94
C ARG A 114 12.51 4.12 -14.73
N PRO A 115 12.30 3.75 -16.01
CA PRO A 115 13.38 3.21 -16.84
C PRO A 115 14.50 4.23 -16.99
N GLU A 116 15.73 3.75 -17.01
CA GLU A 116 16.95 4.58 -17.13
C GLU A 116 16.98 5.75 -16.11
N TYR A 117 16.68 5.43 -14.84
CA TYR A 117 16.74 6.39 -13.74
C TYR A 117 18.04 6.18 -12.94
N PHE A 118 18.87 7.22 -12.91
CA PHE A 118 20.19 7.18 -12.29
C PHE A 118 20.29 8.09 -11.06
N LEU A 119 21.24 7.77 -10.21
CA LEU A 119 21.62 8.61 -9.10
C LEU A 119 22.13 9.98 -9.63
N GLY A 120 21.57 11.05 -9.11
CA GLY A 120 21.86 12.42 -9.58
C GLY A 120 20.88 12.95 -10.62
N ASP A 121 20.04 12.11 -11.21
CA ASP A 121 18.95 12.58 -12.08
C ASP A 121 17.95 13.44 -11.31
N LYS A 122 17.27 14.34 -12.04
CA LYS A 122 16.11 15.05 -11.49
C LYS A 122 15.05 14.04 -11.05
N VAL A 123 14.38 14.33 -9.94
CA VAL A 123 13.30 13.50 -9.42
C VAL A 123 12.25 13.26 -10.51
N ARG A 124 11.95 11.99 -10.78
CA ARG A 124 10.91 11.56 -11.71
C ARG A 124 9.77 10.93 -10.96
N TYR A 125 8.57 11.40 -11.22
CA TYR A 125 7.35 10.80 -10.72
C TYR A 125 6.95 9.61 -11.61
N GLY A 126 6.17 8.67 -11.05
CA GLY A 126 5.65 7.53 -11.81
C GLY A 126 4.75 7.98 -12.97
N SER A 127 4.90 7.30 -14.09
CA SER A 127 4.11 7.51 -15.30
C SER A 127 2.67 6.97 -15.18
N ASP A 128 1.90 7.11 -16.25
CA ASP A 128 0.59 6.49 -16.39
C ASP A 128 0.63 4.95 -16.42
N ASP A 129 1.84 4.35 -16.45
CA ASP A 129 2.06 2.90 -16.41
C ASP A 129 2.16 2.33 -14.98
N CYS A 130 1.98 3.14 -13.95
CA CYS A 130 1.85 2.63 -12.59
C CYS A 130 0.60 1.77 -12.46
N ARG A 131 0.73 0.57 -11.90
CA ARG A 131 -0.34 -0.42 -11.75
C ARG A 131 -0.35 -1.01 -10.35
N VAL A 132 -1.51 -1.51 -9.97
CA VAL A 132 -1.72 -2.23 -8.72
C VAL A 132 -1.53 -3.72 -8.94
N PHE A 133 -0.83 -4.36 -8.03
CA PHE A 133 -0.50 -5.79 -8.05
C PHE A 133 -0.83 -6.43 -6.71
N ILE A 134 -0.86 -7.75 -6.69
CA ILE A 134 -0.85 -8.57 -5.47
C ILE A 134 0.22 -9.64 -5.55
N MET A 135 0.68 -10.05 -4.37
CA MET A 135 1.45 -11.28 -4.17
C MET A 135 0.71 -12.15 -3.16
N LYS A 136 0.84 -13.47 -3.29
CA LYS A 136 0.19 -14.45 -2.43
C LYS A 136 1.22 -15.29 -1.69
N SER A 137 0.92 -15.64 -0.44
CA SER A 137 1.76 -16.50 0.38
C SER A 137 0.91 -17.40 1.28
N LYS A 138 1.38 -18.59 1.59
CA LYS A 138 0.78 -19.47 2.60
C LYS A 138 1.39 -19.28 3.99
N ASP A 139 2.62 -18.78 4.04
CA ASP A 139 3.49 -18.82 5.22
C ASP A 139 4.12 -17.46 5.59
N LEU A 140 3.78 -16.38 4.85
CA LEU A 140 4.37 -15.03 4.98
C LEU A 140 5.87 -14.96 4.62
N GLU A 141 6.46 -16.08 4.23
CA GLU A 141 7.88 -16.21 3.88
C GLU A 141 8.08 -16.36 2.37
N ASN A 142 7.28 -17.21 1.74
CA ASN A 142 7.38 -17.55 0.33
C ASN A 142 6.22 -16.91 -0.43
N TRP A 143 6.54 -15.97 -1.30
CA TRP A 143 5.59 -15.17 -2.05
C TRP A 143 5.59 -15.53 -3.53
N THR A 144 4.41 -15.52 -4.15
CA THR A 144 4.31 -15.65 -5.61
C THR A 144 4.97 -14.47 -6.32
N TYR A 145 5.21 -14.60 -7.61
CA TYR A 145 5.50 -13.44 -8.45
C TYR A 145 4.31 -12.47 -8.42
N PRO A 146 4.54 -11.14 -8.46
CA PRO A 146 3.45 -10.16 -8.45
C PRO A 146 2.49 -10.35 -9.63
N GLU A 147 1.19 -10.39 -9.33
CA GLU A 147 0.09 -10.53 -10.30
C GLU A 147 -0.63 -9.20 -10.45
N LEU A 148 -0.81 -8.74 -11.70
CA LEU A 148 -1.55 -7.51 -12.01
C LEU A 148 -3.02 -7.64 -11.61
N LEU A 149 -3.54 -6.65 -10.87
CA LEU A 149 -4.97 -6.54 -10.61
C LEU A 149 -5.67 -5.67 -11.67
N LYS A 150 -6.63 -6.24 -12.36
CA LYS A 150 -7.49 -5.50 -13.31
C LYS A 150 -8.68 -4.84 -12.58
N VAL A 151 -8.36 -3.95 -11.64
CA VAL A 151 -9.32 -3.32 -10.71
C VAL A 151 -10.43 -2.51 -11.39
N LYS A 152 -10.31 -2.21 -12.67
CA LYS A 152 -11.36 -1.54 -13.47
C LYS A 152 -12.19 -2.49 -14.32
N GLY A 153 -11.99 -3.79 -14.16
CA GLY A 153 -12.64 -4.84 -14.93
C GLY A 153 -11.73 -5.47 -15.99
N THR A 154 -12.00 -6.72 -16.31
CA THR A 154 -11.16 -7.54 -17.21
C THR A 154 -11.20 -7.08 -18.68
N SER A 155 -12.25 -6.37 -19.07
CA SER A 155 -12.42 -5.83 -20.43
C SER A 155 -11.56 -4.60 -20.73
N ILE A 156 -11.01 -3.94 -19.68
CA ILE A 156 -10.17 -2.75 -19.84
C ILE A 156 -8.74 -3.18 -20.14
N GLY A 157 -8.22 -2.78 -21.29
CA GLY A 157 -6.82 -3.01 -21.64
C GLY A 157 -5.87 -2.26 -20.68
N GLU A 158 -4.72 -2.86 -20.39
CA GLU A 158 -3.76 -2.33 -19.42
C GLU A 158 -3.32 -0.88 -19.72
N ASN A 159 -3.13 -0.54 -20.99
CA ASN A 159 -2.79 0.80 -21.47
C ASN A 159 -3.92 1.83 -21.25
N LYS A 160 -5.14 1.41 -20.96
CA LYS A 160 -6.30 2.27 -20.68
C LYS A 160 -6.64 2.36 -19.19
N MET A 161 -5.92 1.64 -18.35
CA MET A 161 -6.17 1.68 -16.90
C MET A 161 -5.78 3.02 -16.28
N GLY A 162 -4.79 3.73 -16.82
CA GLY A 162 -4.23 4.96 -16.28
C GLY A 162 -3.38 4.71 -15.04
N ARG A 163 -2.80 5.75 -14.46
CA ARG A 163 -1.93 5.67 -13.28
C ARG A 163 -2.71 5.25 -12.04
N MET A 164 -2.31 4.15 -11.41
CA MET A 164 -2.91 3.63 -10.17
C MET A 164 -1.81 3.31 -9.17
N ILE A 165 -1.87 3.92 -7.98
CA ILE A 165 -0.90 3.73 -6.90
C ILE A 165 -1.60 3.67 -5.53
N ASP A 166 -0.84 3.38 -4.49
CA ASP A 166 -1.24 3.37 -3.08
C ASP A 166 -2.46 2.45 -2.83
N PRO A 167 -2.37 1.15 -3.16
CA PRO A 167 -3.49 0.24 -2.98
C PRO A 167 -3.71 -0.10 -1.50
N TYR A 168 -4.98 -0.26 -1.11
CA TYR A 168 -5.39 -0.74 0.20
C TYR A 168 -6.59 -1.67 0.07
N LEU A 169 -6.52 -2.85 0.67
CA LEU A 169 -7.55 -3.89 0.63
C LEU A 169 -8.29 -3.96 1.96
N ILE A 170 -9.61 -4.12 1.92
CA ILE A 170 -10.41 -4.36 3.11
C ILE A 170 -11.64 -5.22 2.77
N GLU A 171 -11.97 -6.15 3.65
CA GLU A 171 -13.21 -6.90 3.56
C GLU A 171 -14.42 -6.00 3.85
N ASP A 172 -15.51 -6.19 3.11
CA ASP A 172 -16.77 -5.49 3.39
C ASP A 172 -17.28 -5.85 4.77
N LYS A 173 -17.84 -4.86 5.48
CA LYS A 173 -18.34 -5.09 6.84
C LYS A 173 -19.73 -5.70 6.89
N ASP A 174 -20.54 -5.51 5.84
CA ASP A 174 -21.95 -5.87 5.78
C ASP A 174 -22.23 -7.03 4.81
N GLU A 175 -21.31 -7.31 3.89
CA GLU A 175 -21.49 -8.31 2.85
C GLU A 175 -20.32 -9.31 2.84
N GLU A 176 -20.60 -10.51 3.32
CA GLU A 176 -19.62 -11.60 3.41
C GLU A 176 -19.03 -11.96 2.06
N GLY A 177 -17.71 -12.16 2.03
CA GLY A 177 -16.97 -12.53 0.82
C GLY A 177 -16.72 -11.39 -0.14
N LYS A 178 -17.23 -10.20 0.11
CA LYS A 178 -16.96 -9.02 -0.69
C LYS A 178 -15.73 -8.29 -0.16
N TRP A 179 -14.87 -7.88 -1.08
CA TRP A 179 -13.64 -7.17 -0.80
C TRP A 179 -13.56 -5.87 -1.57
N TRP A 180 -13.10 -4.83 -0.92
CA TRP A 180 -12.83 -3.54 -1.52
C TRP A 180 -11.33 -3.36 -1.74
N ILE A 181 -10.99 -2.68 -2.84
CA ILE A 181 -9.68 -2.08 -3.04
C ILE A 181 -9.84 -0.57 -3.22
N PHE A 182 -9.06 0.18 -2.45
CA PHE A 182 -8.89 1.61 -2.62
C PHE A 182 -7.55 1.85 -3.30
N PHE A 183 -7.48 2.80 -4.21
CA PHE A 183 -6.24 3.17 -4.88
C PHE A 183 -6.28 4.62 -5.34
N LYS A 184 -5.11 5.27 -5.38
CA LYS A 184 -5.03 6.64 -5.90
C LYS A 184 -5.12 6.63 -7.43
N GLN A 185 -6.16 7.28 -7.93
CA GLN A 185 -6.33 7.70 -9.30
C GLN A 185 -7.36 8.83 -9.37
N ASN A 186 -6.91 10.07 -9.63
CA ASN A 186 -7.77 11.28 -9.62
C ASN A 186 -8.50 11.48 -8.27
N GLY A 187 -7.80 11.32 -7.16
CA GLY A 187 -8.32 11.14 -5.82
C GLY A 187 -8.31 9.67 -5.44
N VAL A 188 -9.19 9.24 -4.53
CA VAL A 188 -9.33 7.84 -4.14
C VAL A 188 -10.37 7.16 -5.01
N SER A 189 -9.95 6.21 -5.82
CA SER A 189 -10.80 5.31 -6.59
C SER A 189 -11.07 4.04 -5.81
N MET A 190 -12.24 3.44 -6.05
CA MET A 190 -12.71 2.24 -5.35
C MET A 190 -13.21 1.21 -6.34
N SER A 191 -12.86 -0.04 -6.08
CA SER A 191 -13.41 -1.21 -6.79
C SER A 191 -13.69 -2.32 -5.79
N PHE A 192 -14.56 -3.25 -6.15
CA PHE A 192 -14.87 -4.41 -5.32
C PHE A 192 -14.81 -5.71 -6.10
N THR A 193 -14.66 -6.81 -5.37
CA THR A 193 -14.61 -8.17 -5.90
C THR A 193 -15.17 -9.16 -4.88
N TYR A 194 -15.52 -10.37 -5.34
CA TYR A 194 -15.87 -11.52 -4.50
C TYR A 194 -14.88 -12.69 -4.65
N ASP A 195 -13.95 -12.60 -5.62
CA ASP A 195 -13.08 -13.72 -6.02
C ASP A 195 -11.62 -13.31 -6.29
N PHE A 196 -11.26 -12.05 -6.12
CA PHE A 196 -9.95 -11.46 -6.46
C PHE A 196 -9.54 -11.60 -7.94
N ILE A 197 -10.49 -11.99 -8.81
CA ILE A 197 -10.30 -12.14 -10.26
C ILE A 197 -11.13 -11.10 -10.99
N ASN A 198 -12.44 -11.07 -10.69
CA ASN A 198 -13.39 -10.19 -11.33
C ASN A 198 -13.62 -8.95 -10.46
N TRP A 199 -13.12 -7.82 -10.95
CA TRP A 199 -13.23 -6.55 -10.27
C TRP A 199 -14.29 -5.67 -10.91
N ASN A 200 -15.05 -4.99 -10.07
CA ASN A 200 -16.10 -4.05 -10.46
C ASN A 200 -15.70 -2.65 -9.98
N TYR A 201 -15.47 -1.75 -10.92
CA TYR A 201 -15.18 -0.36 -10.58
C TYR A 201 -16.43 0.30 -9.99
N PHE A 202 -16.30 0.83 -8.79
CA PHE A 202 -17.43 1.43 -8.06
C PHE A 202 -17.49 2.94 -8.27
N GLY A 203 -16.35 3.62 -8.22
CA GLY A 203 -16.33 5.06 -8.35
C GLY A 203 -15.07 5.71 -7.80
N ASN A 204 -15.12 7.02 -7.73
CA ASN A 204 -14.01 7.86 -7.29
C ASN A 204 -14.51 8.92 -6.29
N ASN A 205 -13.73 9.16 -5.25
CA ASN A 205 -13.87 10.28 -4.33
C ASN A 205 -12.69 11.23 -4.55
N LYS A 206 -12.93 12.54 -4.62
CA LYS A 206 -11.90 13.56 -4.81
C LYS A 206 -10.97 13.77 -3.60
N SER A 207 -11.06 12.91 -2.58
CA SER A 207 -10.13 12.87 -1.45
C SER A 207 -8.71 12.50 -1.89
N GLY A 208 -7.76 12.58 -0.96
CA GLY A 208 -6.32 12.50 -1.20
C GLY A 208 -5.73 11.17 -1.66
N GLU A 209 -4.66 10.76 -1.02
CA GLU A 209 -3.86 9.57 -1.37
C GLU A 209 -3.41 8.86 -0.09
N ASN A 210 -2.71 7.72 -0.22
CA ASN A 210 -2.22 6.91 0.90
C ASN A 210 -3.35 6.50 1.86
N VAL A 211 -4.37 5.88 1.30
CA VAL A 211 -5.57 5.50 2.05
C VAL A 211 -5.27 4.36 3.00
N CYS A 212 -5.74 4.52 4.24
CA CYS A 212 -5.89 3.44 5.21
C CYS A 212 -7.35 3.46 5.68
N VAL A 213 -8.01 2.32 5.67
CA VAL A 213 -9.42 2.21 6.08
C VAL A 213 -9.52 1.27 7.26
N LEU A 214 -10.13 1.75 8.33
CA LEU A 214 -10.55 0.93 9.45
C LEU A 214 -12.05 0.67 9.34
N LYS A 215 -12.47 -0.53 9.72
CA LYS A 215 -13.88 -0.87 9.89
C LYS A 215 -14.17 -1.13 11.36
N ASP A 216 -15.27 -0.62 11.84
CA ASP A 216 -15.87 -1.03 13.09
C ASP A 216 -17.30 -1.56 12.84
N GLU A 217 -18.07 -1.79 13.90
CA GLU A 217 -19.43 -2.36 13.79
C GLU A 217 -20.40 -1.45 13.01
N SER A 218 -20.20 -0.15 13.04
CA SER A 218 -21.14 0.84 12.52
C SER A 218 -20.71 1.53 11.25
N GLU A 219 -19.40 1.76 11.07
CA GLU A 219 -18.90 2.63 9.99
C GLU A 219 -17.52 2.24 9.47
N TYR A 220 -17.13 2.87 8.35
CA TYR A 220 -15.75 2.89 7.88
C TYR A 220 -15.12 4.23 8.21
N VAL A 221 -13.92 4.19 8.77
CA VAL A 221 -13.10 5.38 9.00
C VAL A 221 -11.92 5.38 8.04
N MET A 222 -11.89 6.34 7.13
CA MET A 222 -10.83 6.46 6.13
C MET A 222 -9.83 7.55 6.53
N PHE A 223 -8.56 7.16 6.64
CA PHE A 223 -7.43 8.07 6.78
C PHE A 223 -6.78 8.24 5.42
N HIS A 224 -6.44 9.47 5.06
CA HIS A 224 -5.74 9.77 3.82
C HIS A 224 -4.91 11.05 3.95
N SER A 225 -3.86 11.16 3.17
CA SER A 225 -3.14 12.43 3.02
C SER A 225 -3.84 13.33 1.99
N PRO A 226 -3.69 14.67 2.09
CA PRO A 226 -4.23 15.58 1.08
C PRO A 226 -3.67 15.29 -0.31
N SER A 227 -4.45 15.55 -1.35
CA SER A 227 -4.10 15.22 -2.74
C SER A 227 -2.82 15.86 -3.27
N ASN A 228 -2.28 16.87 -2.59
CA ASN A 228 -1.06 17.58 -2.99
C ASN A 228 0.12 17.36 -2.03
N GLY A 229 0.02 16.42 -1.09
CA GLY A 229 1.07 16.18 -0.11
C GLY A 229 1.33 17.36 0.85
N ILE A 230 0.53 18.39 0.77
CA ILE A 230 0.58 19.54 1.70
C ILE A 230 -0.35 19.17 2.85
N GLY A 231 0.24 18.66 3.92
CA GLY A 231 -0.47 18.52 5.19
C GLY A 231 -0.90 19.89 5.70
N ILE A 232 -2.12 19.96 6.17
CA ILE A 232 -2.61 21.09 6.98
C ILE A 232 -2.29 20.80 8.43
#